data_d877bb4bb36dbe6f51f4a4e50ac63655
#
_entry.id   d877bb4bb36dbe6f51f4a4e50ac63655
#
_cell.length_a   1.000
_cell.length_b   1.000
_cell.length_c   1.000
_cell.angle_alpha   90.00
_cell.angle_beta   90.00
_cell.angle_gamma   90.00
#
_symmetry.space_group_name_H-M   'P 1'
#
loop_
_entity.id
_entity.type
_entity.pdbx_description
1 polymer ?
#
loop_
_entity_poly.entity_id
_entity_poly.type
_entity_poly.pdbx_seq_one_letter_code
_entity_poly.pdbx_strand_id
1 'polypeptide(L)'
;MRQRKKEITKKRKARNKEYTFVSIFFGIIFISMIGYLIYFDGFKSDDFINSPYNTRQDSFSDRVVRGKILSSDGQVLAQTNVSEDGTETRNYPYSNMFSHVVGYDTNGKSGLESEANFTLLTSHSFFLTQMKNQFLNEKNTGDTVVSTLNA
;
A
#
# COMPACT_ATOMS: atom_id res chain seq x y z
N MET A 1 -23.22 -34.11 54.60
CA MET A 1 -22.23 -33.14 54.12
C MET A 1 -21.48 -33.61 52.85
N ARG A 2 -21.03 -34.84 52.76
CA ARG A 2 -20.18 -35.38 51.64
C ARG A 2 -20.90 -35.39 50.27
N GLN A 3 -22.22 -35.68 50.24
CA GLN A 3 -23.03 -35.70 49.02
C GLN A 3 -23.22 -34.27 48.43
N ARG A 4 -23.50 -33.30 49.25
CA ARG A 4 -23.69 -31.91 48.82
C ARG A 4 -22.40 -31.30 48.19
N LYS A 5 -21.23 -31.62 48.74
CA LYS A 5 -19.91 -31.25 48.14
C LYS A 5 -19.71 -31.89 46.76
N LYS A 6 -20.09 -33.16 46.56
CA LYS A 6 -19.97 -33.83 45.26
C LYS A 6 -20.87 -33.21 44.18
N GLU A 7 -22.11 -32.83 44.52
CA GLU A 7 -23.01 -32.16 43.59
C GLU A 7 -22.53 -30.76 43.19
N ILE A 8 -22.04 -29.98 44.15
CA ILE A 8 -21.46 -28.65 43.86
C ILE A 8 -20.26 -28.74 42.94
N THR A 9 -19.37 -29.73 43.18
CA THR A 9 -18.20 -29.97 42.33
C THR A 9 -18.59 -30.42 40.92
N LYS A 10 -19.62 -31.26 40.79
CA LYS A 10 -20.14 -31.73 39.48
C LYS A 10 -20.76 -30.58 38.70
N LYS A 11 -21.54 -29.69 39.32
CA LYS A 11 -22.12 -28.51 38.72
C LYS A 11 -21.04 -27.49 38.28
N ARG A 12 -20.01 -27.25 39.11
CA ARG A 12 -18.88 -26.41 38.75
C ARG A 12 -18.10 -26.96 37.54
N LYS A 13 -17.85 -28.28 37.49
CA LYS A 13 -17.13 -28.92 36.41
C LYS A 13 -17.91 -28.89 35.08
N ALA A 14 -19.25 -29.04 35.14
CA ALA A 14 -20.10 -28.88 33.96
C ALA A 14 -20.06 -27.43 33.41
N ARG A 15 -20.26 -26.44 34.28
CA ARG A 15 -20.21 -25.02 33.92
C ARG A 15 -18.84 -24.61 33.34
N ASN A 16 -17.74 -25.12 33.90
CA ASN A 16 -16.40 -24.83 33.37
C ASN A 16 -16.20 -25.40 31.96
N LYS A 17 -16.82 -26.56 31.63
CA LYS A 17 -16.79 -27.09 30.26
C LYS A 17 -17.49 -26.19 29.26
N GLU A 18 -18.63 -25.60 29.62
CA GLU A 18 -19.36 -24.66 28.76
C GLU A 18 -18.53 -23.40 28.50
N TYR A 19 -17.95 -22.81 29.53
CA TYR A 19 -17.05 -21.66 29.36
C TYR A 19 -15.79 -22.01 28.54
N THR A 20 -15.22 -23.18 28.74
CA THR A 20 -14.05 -23.64 27.97
C THR A 20 -14.42 -23.81 26.50
N PHE A 21 -15.59 -24.38 26.19
CA PHE A 21 -16.07 -24.51 24.82
C PHE A 21 -16.24 -23.16 24.13
N VAL A 22 -16.90 -22.21 24.80
CA VAL A 22 -17.06 -20.84 24.30
C VAL A 22 -15.72 -20.17 24.09
N SER A 23 -14.78 -20.28 25.04
CA SER A 23 -13.44 -19.73 24.91
C SER A 23 -12.68 -20.30 23.71
N ILE A 24 -12.74 -21.61 23.50
CA ILE A 24 -12.11 -22.28 22.35
C ILE A 24 -12.75 -21.81 21.04
N PHE A 25 -14.07 -21.70 20.99
CA PHE A 25 -14.79 -21.20 19.82
C PHE A 25 -14.34 -19.79 19.42
N PHE A 26 -14.29 -18.86 20.36
CA PHE A 26 -13.77 -17.53 20.11
C PHE A 26 -12.28 -17.52 19.76
N GLY A 27 -11.49 -18.39 20.41
CA GLY A 27 -10.07 -18.56 20.08
C GLY A 27 -9.86 -18.96 18.62
N ILE A 28 -10.65 -19.91 18.11
CA ILE A 28 -10.61 -20.34 16.70
C ILE A 28 -10.97 -19.18 15.76
N ILE A 29 -12.01 -18.41 16.08
CA ILE A 29 -12.40 -17.23 15.29
C ILE A 29 -11.25 -16.21 15.25
N PHE A 30 -10.63 -15.91 16.38
CA PHE A 30 -9.50 -14.97 16.43
C PHE A 30 -8.30 -15.46 15.61
N ILE A 31 -7.93 -16.72 15.75
CA ILE A 31 -6.82 -17.32 14.98
C ILE A 31 -7.13 -17.29 13.48
N SER A 32 -8.37 -17.60 13.09
CA SER A 32 -8.80 -17.53 11.69
C SER A 32 -8.73 -16.10 11.14
N MET A 33 -9.13 -15.10 11.94
CA MET A 33 -9.05 -13.68 11.54
C MET A 33 -7.60 -13.21 11.39
N ILE A 34 -6.72 -13.59 12.31
CA ILE A 34 -5.28 -13.29 12.21
C ILE A 34 -4.68 -13.96 10.98
N GLY A 35 -4.99 -15.22 10.73
CA GLY A 35 -4.53 -15.96 9.55
C GLY A 35 -5.01 -15.30 8.25
N TYR A 36 -6.26 -14.83 8.21
CA TYR A 36 -6.78 -14.09 7.06
C TYR A 36 -6.05 -12.76 6.85
N LEU A 37 -5.77 -12.01 7.93
CA LEU A 37 -5.01 -10.75 7.82
C LEU A 37 -3.60 -10.97 7.27
N ILE A 38 -2.88 -11.99 7.75
CA ILE A 38 -1.56 -12.34 7.24
C ILE A 38 -1.62 -12.75 5.77
N TYR A 39 -2.63 -13.54 5.39
CA TYR A 39 -2.86 -13.91 3.99
C TYR A 39 -3.15 -12.68 3.12
N PHE A 40 -4.03 -11.79 3.59
CA PHE A 40 -4.37 -10.58 2.86
C PHE A 40 -3.16 -9.67 2.67
N ASP A 41 -2.39 -9.43 3.73
CA ASP A 41 -1.19 -8.59 3.69
C ASP A 41 -0.12 -9.16 2.75
N GLY A 42 0.12 -10.48 2.80
CA GLY A 42 1.16 -11.13 1.99
C GLY A 42 0.80 -11.39 0.54
N PHE A 43 -0.49 -11.49 0.18
CA PHE A 43 -0.90 -11.92 -1.17
C PHE A 43 -1.87 -10.99 -1.89
N LYS A 44 -2.57 -10.13 -1.17
CA LYS A 44 -3.63 -9.28 -1.74
C LYS A 44 -3.36 -7.79 -1.58
N SER A 45 -2.46 -7.42 -0.71
CA SER A 45 -2.18 -6.01 -0.39
C SER A 45 -1.73 -5.23 -1.62
N ASP A 46 -0.81 -5.78 -2.41
CA ASP A 46 -0.24 -5.11 -3.58
C ASP A 46 -1.30 -4.86 -4.67
N ASP A 47 -2.16 -5.86 -4.92
CA ASP A 47 -3.27 -5.71 -5.87
C ASP A 47 -4.23 -4.59 -5.44
N PHE A 48 -4.49 -4.47 -4.14
CA PHE A 48 -5.38 -3.45 -3.59
C PHE A 48 -4.74 -2.06 -3.57
N ILE A 49 -3.46 -1.99 -3.22
CA ILE A 49 -2.71 -0.73 -3.17
C ILE A 49 -2.57 -0.16 -4.58
N ASN A 50 -2.17 -0.98 -5.54
CA ASN A 50 -1.92 -0.56 -6.93
C ASN A 50 -3.18 -0.54 -7.81
N SER A 51 -4.37 -0.80 -7.24
CA SER A 51 -5.61 -0.74 -8.01
C SER A 51 -5.82 0.65 -8.64
N PRO A 52 -6.12 0.73 -9.96
CA PRO A 52 -6.41 2.00 -10.64
C PRO A 52 -7.61 2.75 -10.04
N TYR A 53 -8.47 2.04 -9.32
CA TYR A 53 -9.66 2.59 -8.64
C TYR A 53 -9.37 3.09 -7.22
N ASN A 54 -8.12 2.97 -6.74
CA ASN A 54 -7.76 3.41 -5.41
C ASN A 54 -7.48 4.92 -5.36
N THR A 55 -8.54 5.71 -5.28
CA THR A 55 -8.48 7.18 -5.22
C THR A 55 -7.75 7.73 -3.98
N ARG A 56 -7.51 6.89 -2.95
CA ARG A 56 -6.73 7.33 -1.79
C ARG A 56 -5.29 7.70 -2.15
N GLN A 57 -4.74 7.08 -3.19
CA GLN A 57 -3.40 7.40 -3.67
C GLN A 57 -3.33 8.79 -4.33
N ASP A 58 -4.42 9.29 -4.88
CA ASP A 58 -4.46 10.61 -5.48
C ASP A 58 -4.24 11.72 -4.44
N SER A 59 -4.61 11.48 -3.17
CA SER A 59 -4.31 12.40 -2.07
C SER A 59 -2.82 12.51 -1.73
N PHE A 60 -1.98 11.57 -2.15
CA PHE A 60 -0.53 11.67 -2.01
C PHE A 60 0.08 12.61 -3.05
N SER A 61 -0.54 12.76 -4.22
CA SER A 61 -0.10 13.70 -5.26
C SER A 61 -0.12 15.15 -4.82
N ASP A 62 -0.94 15.47 -3.80
CA ASP A 62 -0.96 16.81 -3.20
C ASP A 62 0.31 17.11 -2.40
N ARG A 63 1.05 16.09 -1.98
CA ARG A 63 2.22 16.22 -1.10
C ARG A 63 3.53 15.77 -1.74
N VAL A 64 3.43 15.00 -2.82
CA VAL A 64 4.59 14.36 -3.46
C VAL A 64 4.52 14.59 -4.97
N VAL A 65 5.57 15.16 -5.53
CA VAL A 65 5.78 15.22 -6.98
C VAL A 65 6.07 13.80 -7.46
N ARG A 66 5.28 13.31 -8.41
CA ARG A 66 5.39 11.94 -8.92
C ARG A 66 6.78 11.61 -9.42
N GLY A 67 7.34 10.50 -8.96
CA GLY A 67 8.69 10.03 -9.26
C GLY A 67 8.93 9.66 -10.73
N LYS A 68 10.17 9.32 -11.08
CA LYS A 68 10.58 8.99 -12.45
C LYS A 68 10.43 7.49 -12.71
N ILE A 69 10.17 7.14 -13.97
CA ILE A 69 10.32 5.78 -14.48
C ILE A 69 11.53 5.77 -15.42
N LEU A 70 12.48 4.91 -15.13
CA LEU A 70 13.69 4.73 -15.92
C LEU A 70 13.66 3.36 -16.63
N SER A 71 14.34 3.28 -17.74
CA SER A 71 14.69 2.01 -18.38
C SER A 71 15.87 1.35 -17.67
N SER A 72 16.20 0.13 -18.03
CA SER A 72 17.33 -0.64 -17.47
C SER A 72 18.69 -0.01 -17.77
N ASP A 73 18.80 0.74 -18.86
CA ASP A 73 19.99 1.49 -19.29
C ASP A 73 20.01 2.93 -18.76
N GLY A 74 19.07 3.30 -17.89
CA GLY A 74 19.02 4.59 -17.19
C GLY A 74 18.35 5.73 -17.96
N GLN A 75 17.74 5.46 -19.13
CA GLN A 75 17.01 6.46 -19.89
C GLN A 75 15.67 6.80 -19.19
N VAL A 76 15.25 8.05 -19.27
CA VAL A 76 14.00 8.50 -18.67
C VAL A 76 12.82 8.14 -19.56
N LEU A 77 11.97 7.22 -19.12
CA LEU A 77 10.74 6.82 -19.81
C LEU A 77 9.54 7.70 -19.42
N ALA A 78 9.49 8.13 -18.16
CA ALA A 78 8.49 9.07 -17.67
C ALA A 78 9.06 9.92 -16.54
N GLN A 79 8.75 11.22 -16.55
CA GLN A 79 9.12 12.16 -15.47
C GLN A 79 8.09 13.26 -15.32
N THR A 80 8.01 13.84 -14.12
CA THR A 80 7.19 15.02 -13.86
C THR A 80 8.06 16.26 -13.93
N ASN A 81 7.67 17.21 -14.77
CA ASN A 81 8.24 18.54 -14.82
C ASN A 81 7.35 19.48 -13.98
N VAL A 82 7.98 20.24 -13.09
CA VAL A 82 7.30 21.25 -12.29
C VAL A 82 7.68 22.62 -12.86
N SER A 83 6.70 23.38 -13.29
CA SER A 83 6.88 24.74 -13.78
C SER A 83 7.07 25.73 -12.63
N GLU A 84 7.51 26.95 -12.92
CA GLU A 84 7.73 28.00 -11.92
C GLU A 84 6.44 28.41 -11.17
N ASP A 85 5.28 28.20 -11.78
CA ASP A 85 3.95 28.43 -11.19
C ASP A 85 3.47 27.26 -10.31
N GLY A 86 4.29 26.19 -10.16
CA GLY A 86 3.95 24.99 -9.42
C GLY A 86 3.10 23.99 -10.19
N THR A 87 2.81 24.23 -11.47
CA THR A 87 2.06 23.28 -12.30
C THR A 87 2.91 22.06 -12.62
N GLU A 88 2.37 20.88 -12.32
CA GLU A 88 3.00 19.58 -12.60
C GLU A 88 2.54 19.03 -13.94
N THR A 89 3.47 18.69 -14.80
CA THR A 89 3.19 18.10 -16.11
C THR A 89 3.97 16.80 -16.25
N ARG A 90 3.26 15.68 -16.49
CA ARG A 90 3.90 14.38 -16.75
C ARG A 90 4.40 14.35 -18.19
N ASN A 91 5.69 14.05 -18.37
CA ASN A 91 6.35 13.99 -19.67
C ASN A 91 6.85 12.57 -19.96
N TYR A 92 6.60 12.13 -21.20
CA TYR A 92 6.97 10.80 -21.71
C TYR A 92 7.87 10.98 -22.94
N PRO A 93 9.21 11.06 -22.79
CA PRO A 93 10.12 11.34 -23.91
C PRO A 93 10.01 10.34 -25.08
N TYR A 94 9.65 9.10 -24.77
CA TYR A 94 9.51 8.01 -25.77
C TYR A 94 8.05 7.56 -25.93
N SER A 95 7.08 8.48 -25.85
CA SER A 95 5.64 8.18 -25.76
C SER A 95 5.14 7.18 -26.81
N ASN A 96 5.59 7.30 -28.06
CA ASN A 96 5.14 6.42 -29.14
C ASN A 96 5.73 5.01 -29.09
N MET A 97 6.90 4.84 -28.47
CA MET A 97 7.61 3.57 -28.45
C MET A 97 7.19 2.68 -27.28
N PHE A 98 7.01 3.29 -26.09
CA PHE A 98 6.77 2.55 -24.84
C PHE A 98 5.40 2.79 -24.24
N SER A 99 4.49 3.48 -24.94
CA SER A 99 3.15 3.84 -24.42
C SER A 99 2.33 2.66 -23.92
N HIS A 100 2.46 1.49 -24.55
CA HIS A 100 1.72 0.29 -24.16
C HIS A 100 2.22 -0.32 -22.84
N VAL A 101 3.50 -0.13 -22.52
CA VAL A 101 4.12 -0.70 -21.32
C VAL A 101 4.19 0.34 -20.19
N VAL A 102 4.68 1.53 -20.49
CA VAL A 102 4.77 2.62 -19.52
C VAL A 102 3.38 3.12 -19.13
N GLY A 103 2.48 3.22 -20.11
CA GLY A 103 1.12 3.67 -19.89
C GLY A 103 1.01 5.19 -19.72
N TYR A 104 0.04 5.61 -18.94
CA TYR A 104 -0.25 7.02 -18.63
C TYR A 104 -0.80 7.15 -17.21
N ASP A 105 -0.68 8.34 -16.63
CA ASP A 105 -1.05 8.65 -15.24
C ASP A 105 -2.43 9.31 -15.09
N THR A 106 -3.11 9.64 -16.20
CA THR A 106 -4.40 10.32 -16.23
C THR A 106 -5.54 9.37 -16.58
N ASN A 107 -6.78 9.72 -16.18
CA ASN A 107 -8.02 9.00 -16.58
C ASN A 107 -8.01 7.48 -16.30
N GLY A 108 -7.51 7.09 -15.12
CA GLY A 108 -7.55 5.70 -14.66
C GLY A 108 -6.23 4.98 -14.64
N LYS A 109 -5.16 5.63 -15.04
CA LYS A 109 -3.78 5.10 -15.04
C LYS A 109 -3.66 3.74 -15.75
N SER A 110 -2.55 3.46 -16.39
CA SER A 110 -2.33 2.18 -17.06
C SER A 110 -0.85 1.79 -17.08
N GLY A 111 -0.55 0.54 -17.39
CA GLY A 111 0.82 0.02 -17.50
C GLY A 111 1.63 0.22 -16.20
N LEU A 112 2.93 0.49 -16.35
CA LEU A 112 3.84 0.74 -15.22
C LEU A 112 3.43 1.94 -14.36
N GLU A 113 2.78 2.96 -14.96
CA GLU A 113 2.24 4.10 -14.21
C GLU A 113 1.17 3.68 -13.20
N SER A 114 0.36 2.68 -13.54
CA SER A 114 -0.64 2.12 -12.63
C SER A 114 -0.02 1.18 -11.61
N GLU A 115 0.82 0.25 -12.06
CA GLU A 115 1.41 -0.78 -11.20
C GLU A 115 2.36 -0.20 -10.16
N ALA A 116 3.18 0.77 -10.56
CA ALA A 116 4.13 1.44 -9.68
C ALA A 116 3.57 2.71 -9.01
N ASN A 117 2.27 2.98 -9.12
CA ASN A 117 1.66 4.24 -8.67
C ASN A 117 1.97 4.57 -7.21
N PHE A 118 1.89 3.60 -6.32
CA PHE A 118 2.19 3.79 -4.91
C PHE A 118 3.67 4.18 -4.70
N THR A 119 4.61 3.49 -5.33
CA THR A 119 6.05 3.78 -5.24
C THR A 119 6.36 5.17 -5.79
N LEU A 120 5.80 5.52 -6.95
CA LEU A 120 5.98 6.83 -7.58
C LEU A 120 5.44 8.00 -6.76
N LEU A 121 4.47 7.76 -5.88
CA LEU A 121 3.87 8.74 -4.97
C LEU A 121 4.37 8.60 -3.52
N THR A 122 5.30 7.69 -3.25
CA THR A 122 5.95 7.55 -1.95
C THR A 122 7.32 8.20 -2.02
N SER A 123 7.73 8.90 -0.97
CA SER A 123 9.05 9.51 -0.88
C SER A 123 9.83 8.90 0.28
N HIS A 124 10.94 8.24 -0.02
CA HIS A 124 11.90 7.75 0.96
C HIS A 124 13.06 8.75 1.17
N SER A 125 12.85 10.02 0.88
CA SER A 125 13.80 11.07 1.18
C SER A 125 14.17 11.11 2.66
N PHE A 126 15.39 11.54 2.96
CA PHE A 126 15.85 11.64 4.34
C PHE A 126 14.90 12.50 5.19
N PHE A 127 14.60 12.06 6.41
CA PHE A 127 13.60 12.67 7.30
C PHE A 127 13.74 14.19 7.46
N LEU A 128 14.98 14.70 7.58
CA LEU A 128 15.23 16.15 7.69
C LEU A 128 14.87 16.91 6.42
N THR A 129 15.02 16.28 5.25
CA THR A 129 14.60 16.85 3.96
C THR A 129 13.09 16.95 3.88
N GLN A 130 12.40 15.89 4.29
CA GLN A 130 10.93 15.90 4.35
C GLN A 130 10.40 16.96 5.31
N MET A 131 11.00 17.09 6.51
CA MET A 131 10.66 18.14 7.45
C MET A 131 10.89 19.55 6.85
N LYS A 132 12.06 19.78 6.25
CA LYS A 132 12.36 21.06 5.60
C LYS A 132 11.32 21.41 4.54
N ASN A 133 11.02 20.48 3.64
CA ASN A 133 10.04 20.68 2.58
C ASN A 133 8.64 20.96 3.14
N GLN A 134 8.26 20.26 4.21
CA GLN A 134 7.00 20.51 4.90
C GLN A 134 6.92 21.91 5.52
N PHE A 135 8.02 22.41 6.09
CA PHE A 135 8.08 23.79 6.62
C PHE A 135 8.05 24.85 5.52
N LEU A 136 8.64 24.56 4.37
CA LEU A 136 8.67 25.46 3.21
C LEU A 136 7.42 25.34 2.34
N ASN A 137 6.49 24.44 2.68
CA ASN A 137 5.32 24.10 1.88
C ASN A 137 5.69 23.62 0.46
N GLU A 138 6.84 22.96 0.34
CA GLU A 138 7.32 22.33 -0.89
C GLU A 138 6.93 20.84 -0.91
N LYS A 139 6.62 20.30 -2.10
CA LYS A 139 6.35 18.87 -2.27
C LYS A 139 7.65 18.05 -2.21
N ASN A 140 7.57 16.87 -1.63
CA ASN A 140 8.65 15.91 -1.73
C ASN A 140 8.66 15.26 -3.11
N THR A 141 9.82 14.73 -3.56
CA THR A 141 9.91 13.95 -4.79
C THR A 141 9.65 12.49 -4.49
N GLY A 142 8.79 11.85 -5.28
CA GLY A 142 8.51 10.43 -5.20
C GLY A 142 9.69 9.58 -5.66
N ASP A 143 9.66 8.30 -5.31
CA ASP A 143 10.73 7.37 -5.61
C ASP A 143 10.83 7.07 -7.10
N THR A 144 12.05 6.75 -7.53
CA THR A 144 12.33 6.38 -8.91
C THR A 144 12.18 4.87 -9.12
N VAL A 145 11.43 4.49 -10.13
CA VAL A 145 11.22 3.10 -10.52
C VAL A 145 12.10 2.78 -11.73
N VAL A 146 12.86 1.70 -11.66
CA VAL A 146 13.67 1.21 -12.78
C VAL A 146 12.96 0.00 -13.39
N SER A 147 12.62 0.09 -14.66
CA SER A 147 12.01 -0.99 -15.42
C SER A 147 13.07 -1.90 -16.05
N THR A 148 12.65 -3.07 -16.51
CA THR A 148 13.50 -3.99 -17.29
C THR A 148 13.56 -3.65 -18.78
N LEU A 149 12.86 -2.59 -19.20
CA LEU A 149 12.87 -2.11 -20.59
C LEU A 149 14.24 -1.54 -20.95
N ASN A 150 14.66 -1.74 -22.17
CA ASN A 150 15.85 -1.14 -22.77
C ASN A 150 15.39 -0.09 -23.80
N ALA A 151 15.80 1.18 -23.65
CA ALA A 151 15.33 2.29 -24.47
C ALA A 151 16.36 2.72 -25.53
#